data_0ea89951c21449fdf069d0601ad3a784
#
_entry.id   0ea89951c21449fdf069d0601ad3a784
#
_cell.length_a   1.000
_cell.length_b   1.000
_cell.length_c   1.000
_cell.angle_alpha   90.00
_cell.angle_beta   90.00
_cell.angle_gamma   90.00
#
_symmetry.space_group_name_H-M   'P 1'
#
loop_
_entity.id
_entity.type
_entity.pdbx_description
1 polymer ?
#
loop_
_entity_poly.entity_id
_entity_poly.type
_entity_poly.pdbx_seq_one_letter_code
_entity_poly.pdbx_strand_id
1 'polypeptide(L)'
;MFYLGTDEPSWLRRTDVPLFISRRRFQRTKTLPVASGRWALDSGGFTELHKYGGWTLSATDYAGLVRRYADEIGNLDWAAPQDWMCEPSALGMSGRTVAEHQRLTTDNFLELRDQLGSLVVPVLQGWELDDYRRHVEQYEQAGVDLFSEDRVGLGSVCRRN
;
A
#
# COMPACT_ATOMS: atom_id res chain seq x y z
N MET A 1 0.76 -17.43 -2.31
CA MET A 1 0.79 -17.29 -0.83
C MET A 1 -0.37 -16.40 -0.43
N PHE A 2 -1.07 -16.69 0.68
CA PHE A 2 -2.18 -15.86 1.18
C PHE A 2 -1.77 -15.12 2.44
N TYR A 3 -2.24 -13.89 2.61
CA TYR A 3 -2.08 -13.09 3.81
C TYR A 3 -3.43 -12.90 4.47
N LEU A 4 -3.51 -13.16 5.76
CA LEU A 4 -4.72 -12.93 6.55
C LEU A 4 -4.76 -11.47 7.02
N GLY A 5 -5.79 -10.72 6.61
CA GLY A 5 -6.01 -9.37 7.10
C GLY A 5 -6.40 -9.37 8.57
N THR A 6 -5.72 -8.55 9.37
CA THR A 6 -6.08 -8.36 10.79
C THR A 6 -5.86 -6.91 11.22
N ASP A 7 -6.66 -6.45 12.16
CA ASP A 7 -6.52 -5.15 12.79
C ASP A 7 -5.85 -5.22 14.19
N GLU A 8 -5.43 -6.42 14.60
CA GLU A 8 -4.77 -6.71 15.87
C GLU A 8 -3.27 -7.01 15.69
N PRO A 9 -2.36 -6.03 15.88
CA PRO A 9 -0.90 -6.24 15.74
C PRO A 9 -0.34 -7.32 16.66
N SER A 10 -1.01 -7.61 17.77
CA SER A 10 -0.58 -8.63 18.72
C SER A 10 -0.51 -10.05 18.12
N TRP A 11 -1.23 -10.30 17.02
CA TRP A 11 -1.16 -11.57 16.29
C TRP A 11 0.20 -11.86 15.68
N LEU A 12 1.00 -10.82 15.37
CA LEU A 12 2.35 -10.99 14.84
C LEU A 12 3.24 -11.89 15.73
N ARG A 13 3.04 -11.85 17.07
CA ARG A 13 3.80 -12.72 18.01
C ARG A 13 3.19 -14.09 18.21
N ARG A 14 1.97 -14.34 17.73
CA ARG A 14 1.16 -15.51 18.13
C ARG A 14 1.00 -16.53 17.05
N THR A 15 1.33 -16.17 15.80
CA THR A 15 1.12 -17.06 14.66
C THR A 15 2.23 -16.88 13.63
N ASP A 16 2.52 -17.94 12.90
CA ASP A 16 3.36 -17.97 11.69
C ASP A 16 2.54 -17.85 10.40
N VAL A 17 1.20 -17.79 10.51
CA VAL A 17 0.33 -17.49 9.36
C VAL A 17 0.68 -16.10 8.82
N PRO A 18 0.93 -15.95 7.50
CA PRO A 18 1.23 -14.64 6.92
C PRO A 18 0.10 -13.63 7.17
N LEU A 19 0.44 -12.47 7.74
CA LEU A 19 -0.52 -11.44 8.11
C LEU A 19 -0.42 -10.21 7.21
N PHE A 20 -1.57 -9.53 6.98
CA PHE A 20 -1.64 -8.23 6.31
C PHE A 20 -2.22 -7.21 7.29
N ILE A 21 -1.44 -6.19 7.65
CA ILE A 21 -1.78 -5.26 8.74
C ILE A 21 -1.56 -3.83 8.29
N SER A 22 -2.57 -2.99 8.52
CA SER A 22 -2.45 -1.57 8.22
C SER A 22 -1.50 -0.85 9.17
N ARG A 23 -0.62 0.02 8.64
CA ARG A 23 0.27 0.89 9.43
C ARG A 23 -0.47 1.66 10.52
N ARG A 24 -1.73 1.96 10.29
CA ARG A 24 -2.57 2.72 11.24
C ARG A 24 -2.77 1.99 12.56
N ARG A 25 -2.64 0.66 12.56
CA ARG A 25 -2.75 -0.16 13.78
C ARG A 25 -1.53 -0.02 14.69
N PHE A 26 -0.40 0.46 14.15
CA PHE A 26 0.82 0.69 14.92
C PHE A 26 0.94 2.12 15.47
N GLN A 27 0.16 3.09 15.00
CA GLN A 27 0.30 4.51 15.36
C GLN A 27 0.21 4.81 16.85
N ARG A 28 -0.53 4.01 17.62
CA ARG A 28 -0.70 4.16 19.06
C ARG A 28 0.07 3.12 19.87
N THR A 29 0.86 2.29 19.22
CA THR A 29 1.59 1.20 19.87
C THR A 29 2.94 1.73 20.35
N LYS A 30 3.14 1.78 21.66
CA LYS A 30 4.41 2.22 22.26
C LYS A 30 5.54 1.22 22.02
N THR A 31 5.23 -0.07 22.08
CA THR A 31 6.18 -1.16 21.87
C THR A 31 5.68 -2.05 20.74
N LEU A 32 6.41 -2.10 19.65
CA LEU A 32 6.07 -2.91 18.49
C LEU A 32 6.23 -4.41 18.82
N PRO A 33 5.33 -5.27 18.30
CA PRO A 33 5.47 -6.71 18.47
C PRO A 33 6.59 -7.25 17.58
N VAL A 34 7.36 -8.22 18.04
CA VAL A 34 8.28 -8.99 17.17
C VAL A 34 7.46 -10.05 16.44
N ALA A 35 7.61 -10.15 15.12
CA ALA A 35 6.84 -11.09 14.30
C ALA A 35 7.44 -12.51 14.34
N SER A 36 6.60 -13.51 14.59
CA SER A 36 6.96 -14.93 14.51
C SER A 36 6.95 -15.45 13.06
N GLY A 37 6.09 -14.90 12.20
CA GLY A 37 5.93 -15.26 10.79
C GLY A 37 6.05 -14.06 9.86
N ARG A 38 5.94 -14.32 8.56
CA ARG A 38 5.95 -13.26 7.53
C ARG A 38 4.71 -12.37 7.66
N TRP A 39 4.85 -11.12 7.32
CA TRP A 39 3.72 -10.21 7.25
C TRP A 39 3.93 -9.16 6.17
N ALA A 40 2.84 -8.50 5.79
CA ALA A 40 2.83 -7.42 4.82
C ALA A 40 2.14 -6.19 5.41
N LEU A 41 2.61 -5.01 4.97
CA LEU A 41 2.13 -3.72 5.47
C LEU A 41 1.16 -3.09 4.48
N ASP A 42 -0.08 -2.84 4.92
CA ASP A 42 -1.01 -1.95 4.24
C ASP A 42 -0.68 -0.49 4.57
N SER A 43 -0.70 0.36 3.55
CA SER A 43 -0.37 1.79 3.67
C SER A 43 -1.37 2.61 4.52
N GLY A 44 -2.62 2.12 4.65
CA GLY A 44 -3.71 2.81 5.33
C GLY A 44 -4.40 3.87 4.47
N GLY A 45 -4.30 3.77 3.15
CA GLY A 45 -4.82 4.72 2.17
C GLY A 45 -6.30 4.99 2.29
N PHE A 46 -7.12 3.97 2.63
CA PHE A 46 -8.55 4.16 2.82
C PHE A 46 -8.87 5.30 3.79
N THR A 47 -8.23 5.32 4.96
CA THR A 47 -8.49 6.38 5.94
C THR A 47 -7.92 7.73 5.50
N GLU A 48 -6.75 7.74 4.86
CA GLU A 48 -6.14 8.97 4.35
C GLU A 48 -7.08 9.67 3.35
N LEU A 49 -7.54 8.93 2.34
CA LEU A 49 -8.39 9.51 1.30
C LEU A 49 -9.80 9.86 1.79
N HIS A 50 -10.44 8.98 2.57
CA HIS A 50 -11.82 9.23 3.02
C HIS A 50 -11.92 10.27 4.13
N LYS A 51 -10.87 10.46 4.93
CA LYS A 51 -10.91 11.42 6.03
C LYS A 51 -10.28 12.76 5.69
N TYR A 52 -9.26 12.76 4.85
CA TYR A 52 -8.45 13.95 4.58
C TYR A 52 -8.44 14.34 3.10
N GLY A 53 -9.01 13.54 2.22
CA GLY A 53 -9.02 13.76 0.77
C GLY A 53 -7.65 13.58 0.10
N GLY A 54 -6.66 13.09 0.84
CA GLY A 54 -5.30 12.92 0.36
C GLY A 54 -4.36 12.39 1.45
N TRP A 55 -3.10 12.15 1.08
CA TRP A 55 -2.08 11.68 2.00
C TRP A 55 -1.61 12.81 2.93
N THR A 56 -1.63 12.56 4.24
CA THR A 56 -1.13 13.48 5.28
C THR A 56 0.33 13.21 5.65
N LEU A 57 0.89 12.14 5.14
CA LEU A 57 2.26 11.69 5.36
C LEU A 57 3.00 11.75 4.03
N SER A 58 4.20 12.32 4.00
CA SER A 58 5.06 12.30 2.81
C SER A 58 5.55 10.88 2.48
N ALA A 59 5.96 10.62 1.24
CA ALA A 59 6.54 9.33 0.87
C ALA A 59 7.83 9.05 1.66
N THR A 60 8.66 10.06 1.87
CA THR A 60 9.88 9.93 2.69
C THR A 60 9.58 9.55 4.15
N ASP A 61 8.59 10.18 4.79
CA ASP A 61 8.20 9.82 6.16
C ASP A 61 7.60 8.41 6.21
N TYR A 62 6.82 8.05 5.19
CA TYR A 62 6.27 6.70 5.09
C TYR A 62 7.38 5.67 4.90
N ALA A 63 8.38 5.93 4.05
CA ALA A 63 9.55 5.06 3.89
C ALA A 63 10.30 4.89 5.22
N GLY A 64 10.44 5.94 6.01
CA GLY A 64 11.01 5.88 7.36
C GLY A 64 10.23 4.95 8.29
N LEU A 65 8.89 5.00 8.24
CA LEU A 65 8.04 4.07 9.00
C LEU A 65 8.19 2.62 8.53
N VAL A 66 8.23 2.38 7.21
CA VAL A 66 8.42 1.03 6.66
C VAL A 66 9.73 0.43 7.13
N ARG A 67 10.84 1.18 7.04
CA ARG A 67 12.16 0.72 7.56
C ARG A 67 12.09 0.40 9.04
N ARG A 68 11.52 1.30 9.83
CA ARG A 68 11.35 1.10 11.28
C ARG A 68 10.58 -0.18 11.58
N TYR A 69 9.48 -0.46 10.85
CA TYR A 69 8.71 -1.67 11.07
C TYR A 69 9.45 -2.93 10.59
N ALA A 70 10.21 -2.83 9.50
CA ALA A 70 11.05 -3.93 9.04
C ALA A 70 12.11 -4.29 10.09
N ASP A 71 12.71 -3.30 10.73
CA ASP A 71 13.79 -3.48 11.73
C ASP A 71 13.24 -3.93 13.10
N GLU A 72 12.24 -3.23 13.63
CA GLU A 72 11.76 -3.48 15.00
C GLU A 72 10.76 -4.66 15.10
N ILE A 73 9.92 -4.88 14.08
CA ILE A 73 8.98 -6.01 14.03
C ILE A 73 9.65 -7.25 13.44
N GLY A 74 10.48 -7.07 12.43
CA GLY A 74 11.08 -8.14 11.65
C GLY A 74 10.11 -8.83 10.69
N ASN A 75 10.63 -9.70 9.83
CA ASN A 75 9.86 -10.56 8.91
C ASN A 75 8.87 -9.83 7.97
N LEU A 76 9.06 -8.52 7.73
CA LEU A 76 8.26 -7.78 6.75
C LEU A 76 8.60 -8.28 5.35
N ASP A 77 7.62 -8.86 4.66
CA ASP A 77 7.79 -9.43 3.32
C ASP A 77 7.63 -8.38 2.22
N TRP A 78 6.65 -7.50 2.37
CA TRP A 78 6.41 -6.38 1.46
C TRP A 78 5.52 -5.30 2.10
N ALA A 79 5.55 -4.11 1.50
CA ALA A 79 4.70 -2.99 1.87
C ALA A 79 3.93 -2.45 0.65
N ALA A 80 2.65 -2.12 0.84
CA ALA A 80 1.89 -1.36 -0.13
C ALA A 80 2.43 0.08 -0.20
N PRO A 81 2.47 0.71 -1.39
CA PRO A 81 2.81 2.13 -1.51
C PRO A 81 1.67 2.99 -0.96
N GLN A 82 1.87 4.28 -0.95
CA GLN A 82 0.81 5.26 -0.71
C GLN A 82 -0.06 5.41 -1.96
N ASP A 83 -0.91 4.40 -2.18
CA ASP A 83 -1.79 4.31 -3.34
C ASP A 83 -3.03 5.22 -3.21
N TRP A 84 -3.52 5.71 -4.34
CA TRP A 84 -4.70 6.55 -4.44
C TRP A 84 -5.85 5.74 -5.04
N MET A 85 -6.77 5.32 -4.18
CA MET A 85 -7.91 4.48 -4.57
C MET A 85 -8.84 5.20 -5.54
N CYS A 86 -9.40 4.44 -6.49
CA CYS A 86 -10.27 4.96 -7.57
C CYS A 86 -11.76 4.67 -7.36
N GLU A 87 -12.18 4.28 -6.15
CA GLU A 87 -13.61 4.19 -5.84
C GLU A 87 -14.28 5.56 -5.95
N PRO A 88 -15.53 5.64 -6.42
CA PRO A 88 -16.27 6.91 -6.57
C PRO A 88 -16.26 7.77 -5.30
N SER A 89 -16.34 7.15 -4.13
CA SER A 89 -16.27 7.85 -2.84
C SER A 89 -14.91 8.50 -2.58
N ALA A 90 -13.82 7.84 -2.93
CA ALA A 90 -12.46 8.38 -2.78
C ALA A 90 -12.18 9.52 -3.76
N LEU A 91 -12.65 9.37 -5.02
CA LEU A 91 -12.59 10.43 -6.04
C LEU A 91 -13.39 11.66 -5.60
N GLY A 92 -14.60 11.45 -5.06
CA GLY A 92 -15.44 12.54 -4.54
C GLY A 92 -14.79 13.30 -3.39
N MET A 93 -14.08 12.63 -2.50
CA MET A 93 -13.39 13.26 -1.36
C MET A 93 -12.14 14.02 -1.78
N SER A 94 -11.38 13.49 -2.75
CA SER A 94 -10.15 14.14 -3.22
C SER A 94 -10.40 15.25 -4.24
N GLY A 95 -11.55 15.25 -4.92
CA GLY A 95 -11.86 16.15 -6.03
C GLY A 95 -11.02 15.88 -7.28
N ARG A 96 -10.43 14.70 -7.42
CA ARG A 96 -9.54 14.30 -8.51
C ARG A 96 -10.15 13.24 -9.40
N THR A 97 -9.58 13.08 -10.58
CA THR A 97 -9.95 12.07 -11.57
C THR A 97 -9.23 10.73 -11.30
N VAL A 98 -9.72 9.65 -11.93
CA VAL A 98 -9.05 8.33 -11.92
C VAL A 98 -7.61 8.45 -12.43
N ALA A 99 -7.41 9.15 -13.56
CA ALA A 99 -6.07 9.32 -14.15
C ALA A 99 -5.08 10.05 -13.21
N GLU A 100 -5.55 11.04 -12.46
CA GLU A 100 -4.72 11.73 -11.46
C GLU A 100 -4.39 10.82 -10.27
N HIS A 101 -5.36 10.02 -9.78
CA HIS A 101 -5.10 9.04 -8.72
C HIS A 101 -4.09 7.98 -9.16
N GLN A 102 -4.21 7.49 -10.40
CA GLN A 102 -3.26 6.54 -10.99
C GLN A 102 -1.84 7.15 -11.06
N ARG A 103 -1.72 8.36 -11.60
CA ARG A 103 -0.43 9.06 -11.68
C ARG A 103 0.18 9.25 -10.29
N LEU A 104 -0.60 9.72 -9.31
CA LEU A 104 -0.11 9.90 -7.94
C LEU A 104 0.30 8.59 -7.27
N THR A 105 -0.38 7.49 -7.59
CA THR A 105 -0.01 6.14 -7.13
C THR A 105 1.33 5.72 -7.72
N THR A 106 1.52 5.92 -9.03
CA THR A 106 2.77 5.63 -9.72
C THR A 106 3.93 6.50 -9.19
N ASP A 107 3.70 7.81 -9.04
CA ASP A 107 4.71 8.75 -8.50
C ASP A 107 5.16 8.33 -7.10
N ASN A 108 4.22 8.04 -6.20
CA ASN A 108 4.51 7.56 -4.84
C ASN A 108 5.26 6.21 -4.84
N PHE A 109 4.86 5.29 -5.73
CA PHE A 109 5.55 4.02 -5.87
C PHE A 109 7.01 4.21 -6.29
N LEU A 110 7.29 5.05 -7.29
CA LEU A 110 8.65 5.31 -7.77
C LEU A 110 9.52 5.92 -6.68
N GLU A 111 9.00 6.94 -5.97
CA GLU A 111 9.72 7.56 -4.84
C GLU A 111 10.01 6.56 -3.72
N LEU A 112 9.06 5.69 -3.41
CA LEU A 112 9.23 4.64 -2.39
C LEU A 112 10.16 3.53 -2.87
N ARG A 113 10.09 3.14 -4.16
CA ARG A 113 10.98 2.14 -4.75
C ARG A 113 12.44 2.56 -4.70
N ASP A 114 12.72 3.84 -4.96
CA ASP A 114 14.08 4.39 -4.83
C ASP A 114 14.61 4.26 -3.40
N GLN A 115 13.76 4.44 -2.40
CA GLN A 115 14.13 4.41 -0.99
C GLN A 115 14.12 3.02 -0.34
N LEU A 116 13.25 2.12 -0.77
CA LEU A 116 12.93 0.83 -0.13
C LEU A 116 13.27 -0.39 -0.98
N GLY A 117 13.66 -0.19 -2.25
CA GLY A 117 13.92 -1.27 -3.19
C GLY A 117 12.71 -2.18 -3.40
N SER A 118 12.93 -3.46 -3.52
CA SER A 118 11.90 -4.48 -3.76
C SER A 118 10.93 -4.71 -2.59
N LEU A 119 11.16 -4.05 -1.45
CA LEU A 119 10.25 -4.15 -0.30
C LEU A 119 8.88 -3.49 -0.58
N VAL A 120 8.83 -2.46 -1.44
CA VAL A 120 7.57 -1.87 -1.88
C VAL A 120 7.11 -2.50 -3.20
N VAL A 121 5.84 -2.85 -3.29
CA VAL A 121 5.23 -3.49 -4.48
C VAL A 121 4.38 -2.49 -5.25
N PRO A 122 4.34 -2.52 -6.60
CA PRO A 122 3.45 -1.65 -7.36
C PRO A 122 1.99 -2.05 -7.16
N VAL A 123 1.08 -1.08 -7.21
CA VAL A 123 -0.36 -1.30 -7.08
C VAL A 123 -1.10 -0.68 -8.25
N LEU A 124 -1.86 -1.47 -8.97
CA LEU A 124 -2.79 -1.00 -9.99
C LEU A 124 -4.06 -0.47 -9.35
N GLN A 125 -4.45 0.73 -9.74
CA GLN A 125 -5.68 1.39 -9.29
C GLN A 125 -6.62 1.66 -10.46
N GLY A 126 -7.91 1.44 -10.27
CA GLY A 126 -8.94 1.67 -11.28
C GLY A 126 -10.33 1.35 -10.72
N TRP A 127 -11.36 1.76 -11.42
CA TRP A 127 -12.73 1.39 -11.11
C TRP A 127 -13.33 0.52 -12.21
N GLU A 128 -13.17 0.90 -13.46
CA GLU A 128 -13.52 0.10 -14.62
C GLU A 128 -12.33 -0.68 -15.15
N LEU A 129 -12.56 -1.74 -15.94
CA LEU A 129 -11.49 -2.56 -16.51
C LEU A 129 -10.48 -1.73 -17.32
N ASP A 130 -10.98 -0.76 -18.09
CA ASP A 130 -10.12 0.10 -18.91
C ASP A 130 -9.28 1.08 -18.06
N ASP A 131 -9.68 1.38 -16.82
CA ASP A 131 -8.84 2.13 -15.90
C ASP A 131 -7.58 1.35 -15.57
N TYR A 132 -7.72 0.06 -15.23
CA TYR A 132 -6.56 -0.78 -14.92
C TYR A 132 -5.61 -0.93 -16.11
N ARG A 133 -6.15 -1.06 -17.34
CA ARG A 133 -5.33 -1.10 -18.55
C ARG A 133 -4.53 0.18 -18.73
N ARG A 134 -5.18 1.34 -18.57
CA ARG A 134 -4.49 2.64 -18.62
C ARG A 134 -3.43 2.79 -17.54
N HIS A 135 -3.67 2.23 -16.36
CA HIS A 135 -2.67 2.30 -15.29
C HIS A 135 -1.46 1.40 -15.56
N VAL A 136 -1.64 0.25 -16.21
CA VAL A 136 -0.51 -0.55 -16.73
C VAL A 136 0.33 0.30 -17.68
N GLU A 137 -0.30 0.95 -18.67
CA GLU A 137 0.38 1.82 -19.63
C GLU A 137 1.12 2.98 -18.94
N GLN A 138 0.56 3.55 -17.86
CA GLN A 138 1.24 4.60 -17.07
C GLN A 138 2.49 4.08 -16.37
N TYR A 139 2.45 2.88 -15.79
CA TYR A 139 3.65 2.26 -15.20
C TYR A 139 4.71 1.98 -16.26
N GLU A 140 4.33 1.45 -17.43
CA GLU A 140 5.25 1.20 -18.54
C GLU A 140 5.91 2.52 -19.02
N GLN A 141 5.13 3.59 -19.19
CA GLN A 141 5.64 4.92 -19.56
C GLN A 141 6.60 5.51 -18.50
N ALA A 142 6.39 5.15 -17.24
CA ALA A 142 7.27 5.50 -16.13
C ALA A 142 8.51 4.60 -16.00
N GLY A 143 8.69 3.63 -16.92
CA GLY A 143 9.83 2.72 -16.95
C GLY A 143 9.71 1.51 -16.00
N VAL A 144 8.51 1.21 -15.52
CA VAL A 144 8.24 0.06 -14.65
C VAL A 144 7.65 -1.08 -15.47
N ASP A 145 8.38 -2.18 -15.58
CA ASP A 145 7.87 -3.42 -16.16
C ASP A 145 7.16 -4.24 -15.08
N LEU A 146 5.82 -4.16 -15.05
CA LEU A 146 5.00 -4.87 -14.08
C LEU A 146 5.08 -6.40 -14.23
N PHE A 147 5.43 -6.91 -15.41
CA PHE A 147 5.58 -8.35 -15.65
C PHE A 147 6.87 -8.92 -15.03
N SER A 148 7.86 -8.07 -14.79
CA SER A 148 9.10 -8.40 -14.09
C SER A 148 8.98 -8.34 -12.56
N GLU A 149 7.88 -7.83 -12.03
CA GLU A 149 7.67 -7.70 -10.59
C GLU A 149 7.21 -9.03 -9.98
N ASP A 150 7.77 -9.42 -8.84
CA ASP A 150 7.36 -10.62 -8.10
C ASP A 150 5.88 -10.56 -7.67
N ARG A 151 5.37 -9.34 -7.45
CA ARG A 151 4.00 -9.06 -7.02
C ARG A 151 3.52 -7.73 -7.57
N VAL A 152 2.26 -7.70 -7.97
CA VAL A 152 1.53 -6.49 -8.31
C VAL A 152 0.23 -6.50 -7.53
N GLY A 153 -0.03 -5.45 -6.75
CA GLY A 153 -1.29 -5.27 -6.03
C GLY A 153 -2.41 -4.83 -6.97
N LEU A 154 -3.64 -5.22 -6.65
CA LEU A 154 -4.84 -4.73 -7.31
C LEU A 154 -5.69 -3.99 -6.28
N GLY A 155 -5.78 -2.69 -6.41
CA GLY A 155 -6.54 -1.83 -5.52
C GLY A 155 -7.95 -1.55 -6.00
N SER A 156 -8.74 -0.84 -5.18
CA SER A 156 -10.15 -0.48 -5.45
C SER A 156 -11.07 -1.67 -5.74
N VAL A 157 -10.78 -2.84 -5.16
CA VAL A 157 -11.56 -4.08 -5.37
C VAL A 157 -12.37 -4.52 -4.13
N CYS A 158 -11.99 -4.05 -2.93
CA CYS A 158 -12.54 -4.55 -1.67
C CYS A 158 -14.00 -4.17 -1.41
N ARG A 159 -14.56 -3.20 -2.14
CA ARG A 159 -15.91 -2.64 -1.93
C ARG A 159 -16.77 -2.68 -3.19
N ARG A 160 -16.52 -3.63 -4.05
CA ARG A 160 -17.38 -3.90 -5.21
C ARG A 160 -18.49 -4.83 -4.78
N ASN A 161 -19.74 -4.38 -4.96
CA ASN A 161 -20.95 -5.20 -4.83
C ASN A 161 -21.21 -5.93 -6.13
#